data_fa23c3da1ae6fef9968f94cab37ecf84
#
_entry.id   fa23c3da1ae6fef9968f94cab37ecf84
#
_cell.length_a   1.000
_cell.length_b   1.000
_cell.length_c   1.000
_cell.angle_alpha   90.00
_cell.angle_beta   90.00
_cell.angle_gamma   90.00
#
_symmetry.space_group_name_H-M   'P 1'
#
loop_
_entity.id
_entity.type
_entity.pdbx_description
1 polymer ?
#
loop_
_entity_poly.entity_id
_entity_poly.type
_entity_poly.pdbx_seq_one_letter_code
_entity_poly.pdbx_strand_id
1 'polypeptide(L)'
;PVFSNAEEVELFVNNKSLGKKKIENNYALFDVPFVGGENLLEAVAVTGDNKLRDMLRIQFQLVGSQLKDEAVPFTELNVMLGSPRYFEDRAANVAWIPEQEYKPGSWGFIGGTSYRRQTGFGTMLGSDIDIHGTDMNPIFQTQRVGIKSFKADVPNGEYSVYLYWAELESDKEREALVYNLGADSEQTFAGNRSFGISI
;
A
#
# COMPACT_ATOMS: atom_id res chain seq x y z
N PRO A 1 15.80 14.09 -1.09
CA PRO A 1 16.49 15.36 -1.23
C PRO A 1 16.24 16.28 -0.04
N VAL A 2 17.22 17.12 0.29
CA VAL A 2 17.09 18.26 1.19
C VAL A 2 17.22 19.52 0.32
N PHE A 3 16.19 20.33 0.31
CA PHE A 3 16.18 21.59 -0.48
C PHE A 3 16.65 22.74 0.40
N SER A 4 17.57 23.55 -0.12
CA SER A 4 18.10 24.72 0.58
C SER A 4 18.74 25.69 -0.39
N ASN A 5 18.82 26.96 0.00
CA ASN A 5 19.60 28.00 -0.63
C ASN A 5 20.95 28.29 0.07
N ALA A 6 21.29 27.48 1.07
CA ALA A 6 22.61 27.53 1.72
C ALA A 6 23.69 26.92 0.82
N GLU A 7 24.97 27.09 1.18
CA GLU A 7 26.07 26.44 0.46
C GLU A 7 26.20 24.95 0.79
N GLU A 8 25.95 24.58 2.03
CA GLU A 8 25.98 23.21 2.49
C GLU A 8 24.89 22.93 3.53
N VAL A 9 24.53 21.65 3.65
CA VAL A 9 23.57 21.15 4.63
C VAL A 9 24.11 19.87 5.28
N GLU A 10 23.90 19.73 6.57
CA GLU A 10 24.13 18.51 7.33
C GLU A 10 22.79 17.86 7.62
N LEU A 11 22.66 16.54 7.35
CA LEU A 11 21.46 15.78 7.66
C LEU A 11 21.72 14.84 8.83
N PHE A 12 20.84 14.88 9.81
CA PHE A 12 20.80 13.93 10.93
C PHE A 12 19.58 13.02 10.76
N VAL A 13 19.74 11.77 11.13
CA VAL A 13 18.66 10.79 11.21
C VAL A 13 18.72 10.12 12.57
N ASN A 14 17.65 10.21 13.33
CA ASN A 14 17.57 9.68 14.70
C ASN A 14 18.76 10.15 15.55
N ASN A 15 19.08 11.44 15.49
CA ASN A 15 20.21 12.12 16.13
C ASN A 15 21.62 11.68 15.65
N LYS A 16 21.73 10.87 14.62
CA LYS A 16 23.00 10.46 14.01
C LYS A 16 23.26 11.26 12.74
N SER A 17 24.39 11.96 12.66
CA SER A 17 24.79 12.70 11.45
C SER A 17 25.11 11.74 10.30
N LEU A 18 24.58 12.04 9.14
CA LEU A 18 24.95 11.45 7.85
C LEU A 18 26.02 12.25 7.12
N GLY A 19 26.56 13.27 7.80
CA GLY A 19 27.55 14.17 7.24
C GLY A 19 26.96 15.37 6.51
N LYS A 20 27.87 16.17 5.98
CA LYS A 20 27.56 17.40 5.26
C LYS A 20 27.65 17.19 3.76
N LYS A 21 26.77 17.83 3.02
CA LYS A 21 26.81 17.86 1.56
C LYS A 21 26.62 19.28 1.04
N LYS A 22 27.32 19.62 -0.04
CA LYS A 22 27.10 20.86 -0.77
C LYS A 22 25.75 20.82 -1.45
N ILE A 23 25.13 21.99 -1.50
CA ILE A 23 23.87 22.19 -2.24
C ILE A 23 24.20 22.49 -3.70
N GLU A 24 23.67 21.67 -4.58
CA GLU A 24 23.75 21.85 -6.03
C GLU A 24 22.33 21.90 -6.60
N ASN A 25 22.05 22.87 -7.46
CA ASN A 25 20.71 23.08 -8.01
C ASN A 25 19.61 23.21 -6.93
N ASN A 26 19.93 23.85 -5.80
CA ASN A 26 19.06 24.07 -4.65
C ASN A 26 18.69 22.80 -3.86
N TYR A 27 19.39 21.68 -4.03
CA TYR A 27 19.18 20.49 -3.20
C TYR A 27 20.47 19.68 -2.96
N ALA A 28 20.44 18.85 -1.93
CA ALA A 28 21.41 17.77 -1.70
C ALA A 28 20.70 16.43 -1.54
N LEU A 29 21.29 15.35 -2.06
CA LEU A 29 20.77 13.99 -1.93
C LEU A 29 21.51 13.23 -0.83
N PHE A 30 20.76 12.58 0.05
CA PHE A 30 21.27 11.71 1.10
C PHE A 30 20.64 10.32 0.98
N ASP A 31 21.44 9.30 1.19
CA ASP A 31 20.97 7.95 1.40
C ASP A 31 20.67 7.78 2.90
N VAL A 32 19.39 7.61 3.21
CA VAL A 32 18.90 7.62 4.59
C VAL A 32 18.59 6.20 5.02
N PRO A 33 19.31 5.66 6.03
CA PRO A 33 19.01 4.35 6.61
C PRO A 33 17.81 4.45 7.56
N PHE A 34 16.61 4.34 7.00
CA PHE A 34 15.39 4.30 7.79
C PHE A 34 15.27 3.00 8.59
N VAL A 35 14.69 3.11 9.78
CA VAL A 35 14.29 1.96 10.61
C VAL A 35 12.78 1.86 10.69
N GLY A 36 12.26 0.70 11.07
CA GLY A 36 10.83 0.55 11.37
C GLY A 36 10.40 1.42 12.53
N GLY A 37 9.21 1.99 12.45
CA GLY A 37 8.70 2.94 13.43
C GLY A 37 9.02 4.40 13.10
N GLU A 38 9.08 5.25 14.13
CA GLU A 38 9.34 6.68 13.98
C GLU A 38 10.81 6.95 13.62
N ASN A 39 11.01 7.76 12.58
CA ASN A 39 12.31 8.31 12.20
C ASN A 39 12.26 9.83 12.25
N LEU A 40 13.21 10.42 12.97
CA LEU A 40 13.39 11.87 13.04
C LEU A 40 14.51 12.29 12.09
N LEU A 41 14.17 13.09 11.08
CA LEU A 41 15.12 13.73 10.20
C LEU A 41 15.30 15.17 10.66
N GLU A 42 16.56 15.63 10.71
CA GLU A 42 16.90 17.01 11.00
C GLU A 42 17.93 17.50 9.99
N ALA A 43 17.57 18.51 9.24
CA ALA A 43 18.47 19.22 8.32
C ALA A 43 18.99 20.50 8.99
N VAL A 44 20.28 20.68 8.95
CA VAL A 44 20.94 21.86 9.53
C VAL A 44 21.82 22.51 8.46
N ALA A 45 21.58 23.79 8.20
CA ALA A 45 22.37 24.60 7.28
C ALA A 45 22.88 25.87 7.98
N VAL A 46 23.98 26.40 7.50
CA VAL A 46 24.53 27.68 7.97
C VAL A 46 24.54 28.67 6.80
N THR A 47 23.98 29.84 7.02
CA THR A 47 23.98 30.93 6.05
C THR A 47 24.44 32.22 6.77
N GLY A 48 25.68 32.64 6.51
CA GLY A 48 26.33 33.69 7.29
C GLY A 48 26.43 33.27 8.76
N ASP A 49 25.98 34.14 9.67
CA ASP A 49 25.96 33.87 11.11
C ASP A 49 24.71 33.09 11.60
N ASN A 50 23.80 32.78 10.68
CA ASN A 50 22.54 32.12 11.04
C ASN A 50 22.62 30.62 10.84
N LYS A 51 22.23 29.87 11.87
CA LYS A 51 21.99 28.44 11.81
C LYS A 51 20.52 28.18 11.55
N LEU A 52 20.23 27.60 10.41
CA LEU A 52 18.89 27.19 9.99
C LEU A 52 18.68 25.72 10.34
N ARG A 53 17.50 25.39 10.78
CA ARG A 53 17.15 24.01 11.17
C ARG A 53 15.73 23.71 10.71
N ASP A 54 15.57 22.55 10.09
CA ASP A 54 14.27 21.98 9.75
C ASP A 54 14.20 20.54 10.21
N MET A 55 13.01 20.10 10.64
CA MET A 55 12.81 18.77 11.20
C MET A 55 11.55 18.13 10.59
N LEU A 56 11.68 16.84 10.31
CA LEU A 56 10.58 16.01 9.80
C LEU A 56 10.54 14.68 10.58
N ARG A 57 9.37 14.31 11.06
CA ARG A 57 9.11 12.98 11.61
C ARG A 57 8.39 12.14 10.59
N ILE A 58 8.90 10.95 10.34
CA ILE A 58 8.32 10.01 9.40
C ILE A 58 8.14 8.68 10.11
N GLN A 59 6.93 8.12 10.00
CA GLN A 59 6.63 6.77 10.45
C GLN A 59 6.83 5.81 9.29
N PHE A 60 7.66 4.78 9.47
CA PHE A 60 7.85 3.71 8.51
C PHE A 60 7.34 2.39 9.04
N GLN A 61 6.60 1.69 8.20
CA GLN A 61 6.35 0.26 8.33
C GLN A 61 7.25 -0.44 7.31
N LEU A 62 8.27 -1.13 7.79
CA LEU A 62 9.17 -1.89 6.93
C LEU A 62 8.57 -3.27 6.70
N VAL A 63 8.42 -3.63 5.43
CA VAL A 63 8.07 -4.99 5.01
C VAL A 63 9.28 -5.58 4.30
N GLY A 64 9.84 -6.65 4.84
CA GLY A 64 10.96 -7.33 4.22
C GLY A 64 10.59 -7.88 2.84
N SER A 65 11.47 -7.76 1.87
CA SER A 65 11.32 -8.43 0.58
C SER A 65 11.41 -9.96 0.75
N GLN A 66 12.14 -10.41 1.75
CA GLN A 66 12.20 -11.78 2.24
C GLN A 66 11.65 -11.80 3.66
N LEU A 67 10.51 -12.49 3.88
CA LEU A 67 9.81 -12.45 5.16
C LEU A 67 10.53 -13.22 6.27
N LYS A 68 11.52 -14.04 5.93
CA LYS A 68 12.38 -14.77 6.87
C LYS A 68 13.67 -14.01 7.23
N ASP A 69 13.81 -12.76 6.76
CA ASP A 69 14.97 -11.96 7.09
C ASP A 69 14.91 -11.51 8.55
N GLU A 70 15.89 -11.94 9.35
CA GLU A 70 15.97 -11.60 10.77
C GLU A 70 16.22 -10.10 11.02
N ALA A 71 16.74 -9.38 10.03
CA ALA A 71 16.97 -7.94 10.14
C ALA A 71 15.66 -7.13 10.13
N VAL A 72 14.59 -7.71 9.55
CA VAL A 72 13.24 -7.11 9.53
C VAL A 72 12.27 -8.18 10.03
N PRO A 73 12.04 -8.29 11.33
CA PRO A 73 11.14 -9.29 11.90
C PRO A 73 9.75 -9.22 11.28
N PHE A 74 9.27 -10.36 10.83
CA PHE A 74 7.92 -10.47 10.28
C PHE A 74 6.88 -10.36 11.39
N THR A 75 6.00 -9.36 11.29
CA THR A 75 4.88 -9.16 12.23
C THR A 75 3.53 -9.29 11.54
N GLU A 76 3.39 -8.68 10.37
CA GLU A 76 2.15 -8.68 9.59
C GLU A 76 2.43 -8.41 8.11
N LEU A 77 1.48 -8.81 7.26
CA LEU A 77 1.52 -8.54 5.82
C LEU A 77 0.09 -8.26 5.35
N ASN A 78 -0.19 -7.00 5.01
CA ASN A 78 -1.48 -6.55 4.51
C ASN A 78 -1.35 -6.20 3.03
N VAL A 79 -2.01 -6.95 2.15
CA VAL A 79 -1.85 -6.84 0.71
C VAL A 79 -3.16 -6.49 0.02
N MET A 80 -3.14 -5.50 -0.85
CA MET A 80 -4.23 -5.16 -1.76
C MET A 80 -4.06 -5.91 -3.07
N LEU A 81 -4.81 -6.99 -3.27
CA LEU A 81 -4.78 -7.73 -4.53
C LEU A 81 -5.45 -6.92 -5.65
N GLY A 82 -4.83 -6.92 -6.83
CA GLY A 82 -5.28 -6.16 -7.99
C GLY A 82 -4.91 -4.68 -7.98
N SER A 83 -4.19 -4.20 -6.95
CA SER A 83 -3.82 -2.80 -6.80
C SER A 83 -2.30 -2.57 -6.87
N PRO A 84 -1.86 -1.58 -7.63
CA PRO A 84 -0.47 -1.09 -7.57
C PRO A 84 -0.26 0.02 -6.52
N ARG A 85 -1.27 0.31 -5.69
CA ARG A 85 -1.30 1.45 -4.75
C ARG A 85 -1.12 1.00 -3.32
N TYR A 86 -0.61 1.89 -2.49
CA TYR A 86 -0.65 1.79 -1.04
C TYR A 86 -1.94 2.42 -0.51
N PHE A 87 -2.45 1.86 0.57
CA PHE A 87 -3.53 2.44 1.33
C PHE A 87 -3.18 2.42 2.82
N GLU A 88 -3.36 3.54 3.50
CA GLU A 88 -3.15 3.68 4.93
C GLU A 88 -4.50 3.78 5.63
N ASP A 89 -4.86 2.78 6.42
CA ASP A 89 -5.94 2.88 7.38
C ASP A 89 -5.42 3.56 8.65
N ARG A 90 -5.64 4.86 8.73
CA ARG A 90 -5.17 5.67 9.85
C ARG A 90 -5.89 5.36 11.15
N ALA A 91 -7.14 4.90 11.10
CA ALA A 91 -7.90 4.55 12.30
C ALA A 91 -7.35 3.30 12.97
N ALA A 92 -6.97 2.30 12.18
CA ALA A 92 -6.36 1.06 12.66
C ALA A 92 -4.83 1.13 12.74
N ASN A 93 -4.19 2.18 12.20
CA ASN A 93 -2.75 2.31 12.03
C ASN A 93 -2.15 1.12 11.23
N VAL A 94 -2.82 0.76 10.14
CA VAL A 94 -2.45 -0.36 9.28
C VAL A 94 -2.14 0.15 7.89
N ALA A 95 -1.00 -0.26 7.33
CA ALA A 95 -0.65 0.01 5.95
C ALA A 95 -0.89 -1.21 5.07
N TRP A 96 -1.64 -1.01 3.99
CA TRP A 96 -1.89 -1.97 2.95
C TRP A 96 -0.95 -1.71 1.79
N ILE A 97 -0.22 -2.73 1.36
CA ILE A 97 0.77 -2.61 0.31
C ILE A 97 0.26 -3.18 -1.02
N PRO A 98 0.79 -2.72 -2.16
CA PRO A 98 0.43 -3.25 -3.45
C PRO A 98 0.83 -4.72 -3.58
N GLU A 99 0.10 -5.43 -4.43
CA GLU A 99 0.44 -6.80 -4.79
C GLU A 99 1.77 -6.92 -5.54
N GLN A 100 2.38 -8.09 -5.45
CA GLN A 100 3.50 -8.48 -6.29
C GLN A 100 3.39 -9.94 -6.72
N GLU A 101 4.10 -10.32 -7.79
CA GLU A 101 4.25 -11.73 -8.16
C GLU A 101 5.12 -12.45 -7.14
N TYR A 102 4.72 -13.68 -6.82
CA TYR A 102 5.51 -14.50 -5.90
C TYR A 102 6.90 -14.81 -6.47
N LYS A 103 7.89 -14.68 -5.61
CA LYS A 103 9.27 -15.14 -5.82
C LYS A 103 9.68 -16.00 -4.64
N PRO A 104 10.48 -17.07 -4.86
CA PRO A 104 10.99 -17.90 -3.76
C PRO A 104 11.67 -17.05 -2.67
N GLY A 105 11.39 -17.33 -1.42
CA GLY A 105 11.88 -16.59 -0.27
C GLY A 105 11.08 -15.32 0.08
N SER A 106 10.06 -14.97 -0.72
CA SER A 106 9.26 -13.77 -0.58
C SER A 106 7.77 -14.12 -0.40
N TRP A 107 6.90 -13.26 -0.91
CA TRP A 107 5.46 -13.42 -0.91
C TRP A 107 4.87 -12.90 -2.22
N GLY A 108 3.63 -13.30 -2.52
CA GLY A 108 2.93 -12.75 -3.67
C GLY A 108 1.93 -13.71 -4.30
N PHE A 109 1.28 -13.22 -5.35
CA PHE A 109 0.31 -13.97 -6.11
C PHE A 109 0.95 -14.82 -7.20
N ILE A 110 0.24 -15.86 -7.61
CA ILE A 110 0.55 -16.67 -8.79
C ILE A 110 -0.69 -16.69 -9.68
N GLY A 111 -0.53 -16.17 -10.90
CA GLY A 111 -1.56 -16.12 -11.93
C GLY A 111 -2.64 -15.09 -11.65
N GLY A 112 -3.68 -15.12 -12.48
CA GLY A 112 -4.77 -14.16 -12.45
C GLY A 112 -4.40 -12.80 -13.08
N THR A 113 -5.41 -11.94 -13.15
CA THR A 113 -5.30 -10.57 -13.68
C THR A 113 -5.99 -9.60 -12.74
N SER A 114 -5.49 -8.36 -12.67
CA SER A 114 -6.17 -7.31 -11.93
C SER A 114 -7.54 -7.01 -12.55
N TYR A 115 -8.57 -6.93 -11.71
CA TYR A 115 -9.92 -6.59 -12.16
C TYR A 115 -9.94 -5.21 -12.81
N ARG A 116 -10.64 -5.13 -13.93
CA ARG A 116 -10.84 -3.88 -14.67
C ARG A 116 -12.31 -3.73 -15.04
N ARG A 117 -12.86 -2.59 -14.66
CA ARG A 117 -14.22 -2.21 -15.01
C ARG A 117 -14.24 -1.41 -16.31
N GLN A 118 -15.15 -1.76 -17.22
CA GLN A 118 -15.42 -0.94 -18.40
C GLN A 118 -16.36 0.20 -18.01
N THR A 119 -15.96 1.42 -18.32
CA THR A 119 -16.77 2.64 -18.10
C THR A 119 -17.08 3.30 -19.43
N GLY A 120 -17.97 4.28 -19.44
CA GLY A 120 -18.27 5.08 -20.65
C GLY A 120 -17.06 5.88 -21.18
N PHE A 121 -16.01 6.06 -20.36
CA PHE A 121 -14.80 6.81 -20.71
C PHE A 121 -13.57 5.92 -20.91
N GLY A 122 -13.73 4.60 -20.84
CA GLY A 122 -12.64 3.63 -20.99
C GLY A 122 -12.59 2.59 -19.88
N THR A 123 -11.45 1.93 -19.75
CA THR A 123 -11.27 0.86 -18.77
C THR A 123 -10.58 1.40 -17.51
N MET A 124 -11.19 1.22 -16.36
CA MET A 124 -10.66 1.59 -15.05
C MET A 124 -10.10 0.36 -14.32
N LEU A 125 -9.00 0.52 -13.59
CA LEU A 125 -8.48 -0.50 -12.69
C LEU A 125 -9.33 -0.52 -11.42
N GLY A 126 -9.88 -1.69 -11.08
CA GLY A 126 -10.77 -1.83 -9.93
C GLY A 126 -12.14 -1.20 -10.17
N SER A 127 -12.73 -0.70 -9.11
CA SER A 127 -14.04 -0.03 -9.08
C SER A 127 -13.96 1.25 -8.23
N ASP A 128 -14.86 2.17 -8.45
CA ASP A 128 -15.08 3.39 -7.65
C ASP A 128 -16.38 3.33 -6.83
N ILE A 129 -16.99 2.15 -6.77
CA ILE A 129 -18.26 1.92 -6.09
C ILE A 129 -18.05 1.98 -4.58
N ASP A 130 -19.01 2.56 -3.89
CA ASP A 130 -19.08 2.50 -2.44
C ASP A 130 -19.42 1.07 -1.98
N ILE A 131 -18.58 0.50 -1.12
CA ILE A 131 -18.76 -0.86 -0.61
C ILE A 131 -19.50 -0.78 0.72
N HIS A 132 -20.75 -1.22 0.73
CA HIS A 132 -21.58 -1.18 1.92
C HIS A 132 -21.04 -2.03 3.07
N GLY A 133 -21.12 -1.52 4.28
CA GLY A 133 -20.73 -2.23 5.50
C GLY A 133 -19.26 -2.11 5.87
N THR A 134 -18.52 -1.22 5.21
CA THR A 134 -17.13 -0.94 5.54
C THR A 134 -16.77 0.53 5.30
N ASP A 135 -15.86 1.06 6.11
CA ASP A 135 -15.20 2.34 5.89
C ASP A 135 -13.87 2.20 5.11
N MET A 136 -13.50 0.95 4.77
CA MET A 136 -12.25 0.62 4.10
C MET A 136 -12.46 0.34 2.60
N ASN A 137 -13.26 1.14 1.91
CA ASN A 137 -13.56 0.99 0.49
C ASN A 137 -12.35 0.65 -0.39
N PRO A 138 -11.17 1.30 -0.25
CA PRO A 138 -10.04 1.06 -1.15
C PRO A 138 -9.55 -0.38 -1.19
N ILE A 139 -9.63 -1.14 -0.08
CA ILE A 139 -9.16 -2.53 -0.06
C ILE A 139 -10.11 -3.50 -0.74
N PHE A 140 -11.39 -3.12 -0.90
CA PHE A 140 -12.40 -3.93 -1.57
C PHE A 140 -12.63 -3.52 -3.03
N GLN A 141 -12.26 -2.30 -3.42
CA GLN A 141 -12.45 -1.77 -4.76
C GLN A 141 -11.47 -2.32 -5.79
N THR A 142 -10.43 -3.05 -5.37
CA THR A 142 -9.50 -3.74 -6.25
C THR A 142 -9.48 -5.23 -5.92
N GLN A 143 -9.25 -6.05 -6.94
CA GLN A 143 -9.14 -7.49 -6.77
C GLN A 143 -8.36 -8.12 -7.91
N ARG A 144 -7.86 -9.32 -7.68
CA ARG A 144 -7.22 -10.17 -8.68
C ARG A 144 -8.16 -11.32 -9.03
N VAL A 145 -8.58 -11.37 -10.29
CA VAL A 145 -9.51 -12.39 -10.81
C VAL A 145 -8.70 -13.56 -11.36
N GLY A 146 -9.15 -14.79 -11.07
CA GLY A 146 -8.51 -16.01 -11.56
C GLY A 146 -7.13 -16.26 -10.94
N ILE A 147 -6.89 -15.76 -9.72
CA ILE A 147 -5.70 -16.11 -8.94
C ILE A 147 -5.65 -17.63 -8.70
N LYS A 148 -4.49 -18.22 -8.92
CA LYS A 148 -4.28 -19.66 -8.69
C LYS A 148 -3.86 -19.94 -7.25
N SER A 149 -3.00 -19.10 -6.71
CA SER A 149 -2.58 -19.15 -5.31
C SER A 149 -1.94 -17.83 -4.87
N PHE A 150 -1.92 -17.63 -3.57
CA PHE A 150 -1.07 -16.65 -2.91
C PHE A 150 -0.08 -17.41 -2.03
N LYS A 151 1.19 -17.06 -2.07
CA LYS A 151 2.24 -17.68 -1.26
C LYS A 151 2.95 -16.63 -0.43
N ALA A 152 3.38 -17.04 0.75
CA ALA A 152 4.22 -16.25 1.63
C ALA A 152 5.20 -17.17 2.36
N ASP A 153 6.50 -16.97 2.12
CA ASP A 153 7.56 -17.74 2.78
C ASP A 153 7.88 -17.10 4.13
N VAL A 154 7.04 -17.35 5.12
CA VAL A 154 7.12 -16.79 6.47
C VAL A 154 8.02 -17.64 7.40
N PRO A 155 8.55 -17.09 8.51
CA PRO A 155 9.18 -17.88 9.56
C PRO A 155 8.25 -18.96 10.10
N ASN A 156 8.79 -19.96 10.80
CA ASN A 156 7.94 -20.98 11.45
C ASN A 156 7.16 -20.33 12.60
N GLY A 157 5.85 -20.58 12.65
CA GLY A 157 4.98 -19.99 13.67
C GLY A 157 3.51 -20.25 13.41
N GLU A 158 2.67 -19.72 14.26
CA GLU A 158 1.21 -19.70 14.08
C GLU A 158 0.81 -18.36 13.48
N TYR A 159 -0.09 -18.40 12.49
CA TYR A 159 -0.54 -17.24 11.76
C TYR A 159 -2.05 -17.20 11.65
N SER A 160 -2.63 -16.01 11.80
CA SER A 160 -4.01 -15.74 11.44
C SER A 160 -4.04 -15.16 10.03
N VAL A 161 -4.87 -15.76 9.15
CA VAL A 161 -5.05 -15.29 7.78
C VAL A 161 -6.45 -14.71 7.65
N TYR A 162 -6.51 -13.42 7.26
CA TYR A 162 -7.76 -12.71 7.01
C TYR A 162 -7.92 -12.51 5.52
N LEU A 163 -9.05 -12.92 4.97
CA LEU A 163 -9.38 -12.77 3.57
C LEU A 163 -10.55 -11.82 3.43
N TYR A 164 -10.37 -10.80 2.61
CA TYR A 164 -11.35 -9.76 2.35
C TYR A 164 -11.95 -9.93 0.96
N TRP A 165 -13.26 -9.94 0.86
CA TRP A 165 -13.99 -10.25 -0.37
C TRP A 165 -15.06 -9.22 -0.65
N ALA A 166 -15.15 -8.81 -1.92
CA ALA A 166 -16.27 -8.04 -2.44
C ALA A 166 -16.66 -8.57 -3.81
N GLU A 167 -17.96 -8.58 -4.12
CA GLU A 167 -18.43 -8.88 -5.45
C GLU A 167 -18.58 -7.59 -6.25
N LEU A 168 -17.71 -7.40 -7.24
CA LEU A 168 -17.67 -6.20 -8.06
C LEU A 168 -18.36 -6.39 -9.42
N GLU A 169 -18.67 -7.63 -9.83
CA GLU A 169 -19.30 -7.91 -11.13
C GLU A 169 -20.81 -7.89 -11.09
N SER A 170 -21.43 -8.18 -9.96
CA SER A 170 -22.87 -8.09 -9.78
C SER A 170 -23.42 -6.67 -10.00
N ASP A 171 -22.55 -5.66 -9.94
CA ASP A 171 -22.89 -4.29 -10.25
C ASP A 171 -23.26 -4.06 -11.72
N LYS A 172 -22.75 -4.86 -12.65
CA LYS A 172 -23.15 -4.78 -14.07
C LYS A 172 -24.64 -5.09 -14.25
N GLU A 173 -25.14 -6.04 -13.45
CA GLU A 173 -26.56 -6.38 -13.44
C GLU A 173 -27.37 -5.26 -12.78
N ARG A 174 -26.85 -4.64 -11.74
CA ARG A 174 -27.50 -3.54 -11.05
C ARG A 174 -27.57 -2.26 -11.89
N GLU A 175 -26.54 -1.93 -12.64
CA GLU A 175 -26.55 -0.81 -13.59
C GLU A 175 -27.57 -1.04 -14.72
N ALA A 176 -27.73 -2.27 -15.19
CA ALA A 176 -28.74 -2.62 -16.19
C ALA A 176 -30.16 -2.46 -15.64
N LEU A 177 -30.38 -2.63 -14.34
CA LEU A 177 -31.68 -2.51 -13.68
C LEU A 177 -32.07 -1.06 -13.34
N VAL A 178 -31.11 -0.15 -13.20
CA VAL A 178 -31.38 1.28 -12.91
C VAL A 178 -32.22 1.95 -14.02
N TYR A 179 -32.14 1.43 -15.24
CA TYR A 179 -33.02 1.88 -16.34
C TYR A 179 -34.42 1.21 -16.38
N ASN A 180 -34.65 0.24 -15.50
CA ASN A 180 -35.95 -0.41 -15.35
C ASN A 180 -36.74 0.26 -14.20
N LEU A 181 -37.36 1.38 -14.51
CA LEU A 181 -38.28 2.12 -13.62
C LEU A 181 -39.42 1.20 -13.15
N GLY A 182 -39.29 0.49 -12.06
CA GLY A 182 -40.40 -0.26 -11.46
C GLY A 182 -40.07 -1.47 -10.59
N ALA A 183 -38.83 -1.82 -10.37
CA ALA A 183 -38.50 -2.95 -9.51
C ALA A 183 -37.92 -2.44 -8.16
N ASP A 184 -38.78 -2.00 -7.25
CA ASP A 184 -38.47 -1.88 -5.82
C ASP A 184 -38.36 -3.29 -5.18
N SER A 185 -37.54 -4.15 -5.75
CA SER A 185 -37.21 -5.41 -5.12
C SER A 185 -35.81 -5.28 -4.53
N GLU A 186 -35.69 -5.52 -3.23
CA GLU A 186 -34.45 -5.88 -2.57
C GLU A 186 -33.90 -7.17 -3.19
N GLN A 187 -33.40 -7.07 -4.41
CA GLN A 187 -32.72 -8.20 -5.04
C GLN A 187 -31.34 -8.31 -4.44
N THR A 188 -31.16 -9.30 -3.59
CA THR A 188 -29.83 -9.78 -3.22
C THR A 188 -29.22 -10.44 -4.45
N PHE A 189 -28.28 -9.75 -5.10
CA PHE A 189 -27.52 -10.34 -6.19
C PHE A 189 -26.57 -11.38 -5.61
N ALA A 190 -26.84 -12.66 -5.91
CA ALA A 190 -25.88 -13.71 -5.66
C ALA A 190 -24.66 -13.49 -6.55
N GLY A 191 -23.46 -13.53 -5.99
CA GLY A 191 -22.21 -13.42 -6.76
C GLY A 191 -22.14 -14.52 -7.83
N ASN A 192 -21.71 -14.15 -9.02
CA ASN A 192 -21.56 -15.08 -10.15
C ASN A 192 -20.30 -15.94 -10.06
N ARG A 193 -19.51 -15.80 -8.98
CA ARG A 193 -18.23 -16.46 -8.80
C ARG A 193 -18.24 -17.37 -7.59
N SER A 194 -17.68 -18.56 -7.77
CA SER A 194 -17.42 -19.48 -6.67
C SER A 194 -15.92 -19.79 -6.59
N PHE A 195 -15.41 -19.98 -5.41
CA PHE A 195 -14.02 -20.34 -5.16
C PHE A 195 -13.93 -21.24 -3.93
N GLY A 196 -12.85 -22.01 -3.88
CA GLY A 196 -12.46 -22.77 -2.70
C GLY A 196 -11.20 -22.20 -2.08
N ILE A 197 -11.04 -22.38 -0.77
CA ILE A 197 -9.84 -22.04 -0.04
C ILE A 197 -9.22 -23.33 0.48
N SER A 198 -7.91 -23.50 0.25
CA SER A 198 -7.10 -24.54 0.86
C SER A 198 -5.84 -23.89 1.41
N ILE A 199 -5.54 -24.18 2.66
CA ILE A 199 -4.37 -23.67 3.38
C ILE A 199 -3.42 -24.83 3.67
#